data_373c6f7616b38ffcbc0a3a9e229e7f46
#
_entry.id   373c6f7616b38ffcbc0a3a9e229e7f46
#
_cell.length_a   1.000
_cell.length_b   1.000
_cell.length_c   1.000
_cell.angle_alpha   90.00
_cell.angle_beta   90.00
_cell.angle_gamma   90.00
#
_symmetry.space_group_name_H-M   'P 1'
#
loop_
_entity.id
_entity.type
_entity.pdbx_description
1 polymer ?
#
loop_
_entity_poly.entity_id
_entity_poly.type
_entity_poly.pdbx_seq_one_letter_code
_entity_poly.pdbx_strand_id
1 'polypeptide(L)'
;MTTPQAESRDRPERPQPARTASAEHDSLKYHLLGPSLTKAGQDTVDQTKVSEVIYNASKGSKFFNNEEVKDKNLTEKINKILAKRRLLEKIDLTSDQRRADDYIAELELTRDLSQVIVHLDCDAFYAAVEELDRPELKDVPFAVGKGVLTTCNYHARKFGCRSGMAGFVAMKLCPQLICVPMNFAKYMAKAEEVREVLALYDPNFQSASCDEAYLNLTEYCQEHHMTPEEAVSQMRADVYEKAKITVSAGIAANAKLAKICSNKNKPNGQFLLPSDRQTIVEFMRTLPTRKVNGIGRVFERELDAIGVKTCGDIYAHRAYLAKLFGQKAFQFLMQCYLGLGRTIVKPAEDRERKSVGTETTFRELGDRDALRDKLRHVAEELEGDLKRTEYKGRTLCIKIKLHTYEVHTRQTTPPFAVNKADDLYRYSLPMLEKLMKEIPDLKLRLMGLRVTQIISTKKPGIDFFGRAAKTSSTSSKASTSKNEGTWETWPEEEFEEAAQQERNDEMNELEKLSQEQGYQEEERSAPEPQWQCPICSISQPPDDASFNAHIDFCLSKQTIREVVKSTAPSPEKQSIAPKPITKKGKRGRPKNEGSISEQQAREKRRAFFSLGNSN
;
A
#
# COMPACT_ATOMS: atom_id res chain seq x y z
N MET A 1 50.21 14.20 61.19
CA MET A 1 49.83 14.68 59.85
C MET A 1 48.66 13.82 59.43
N THR A 2 47.48 14.36 59.58
CA THR A 2 46.15 13.73 59.46
C THR A 2 45.64 13.92 58.07
N THR A 3 45.27 12.85 57.38
CA THR A 3 44.53 12.83 56.10
C THR A 3 43.06 13.03 56.37
N PRO A 4 42.32 13.86 55.59
CA PRO A 4 40.88 13.95 55.75
C PRO A 4 40.12 12.92 54.92
N GLN A 5 39.13 12.33 55.57
CA GLN A 5 38.13 11.43 54.98
C GLN A 5 37.21 12.24 54.05
N ALA A 6 36.91 11.68 52.88
CA ALA A 6 35.91 12.19 51.94
C ALA A 6 34.52 11.72 52.37
N GLU A 7 33.66 12.66 52.72
CA GLU A 7 32.22 12.46 52.94
C GLU A 7 31.52 12.23 51.62
N SER A 8 30.81 11.10 51.51
CA SER A 8 29.85 10.81 50.44
C SER A 8 28.61 11.66 50.63
N ARG A 9 28.42 12.64 49.74
CA ARG A 9 27.18 13.41 49.65
C ARG A 9 26.14 12.62 48.88
N ASP A 10 25.13 12.12 49.58
CA ASP A 10 23.87 11.69 49.04
C ASP A 10 23.20 12.83 48.25
N ARG A 11 23.06 12.65 46.95
CA ARG A 11 22.19 13.52 46.13
C ARG A 11 20.75 13.04 46.31
N PRO A 12 19.82 13.92 46.72
CA PRO A 12 18.43 13.56 46.74
C PRO A 12 17.92 13.30 45.33
N GLU A 13 17.29 12.13 45.13
CA GLU A 13 16.54 11.81 43.90
C GLU A 13 15.51 12.92 43.63
N ARG A 14 15.59 13.53 42.44
CA ARG A 14 14.55 14.45 41.97
C ARG A 14 13.24 13.67 41.84
N PRO A 15 12.17 14.15 42.45
CA PRO A 15 10.86 13.55 42.26
C PRO A 15 10.48 13.64 40.78
N GLN A 16 10.12 12.48 40.19
CA GLN A 16 9.55 12.44 38.85
C GLN A 16 8.28 13.30 38.85
N PRO A 17 8.09 14.20 37.85
CA PRO A 17 6.87 14.98 37.77
C PRO A 17 5.68 14.06 37.65
N ALA A 18 4.67 14.25 38.50
CA ALA A 18 3.39 13.57 38.42
C ALA A 18 2.85 13.72 37.00
N ARG A 19 2.62 12.59 36.32
CA ARG A 19 1.94 12.59 35.02
C ARG A 19 0.56 13.20 35.20
N THR A 20 0.37 14.42 34.71
CA THR A 20 -0.92 15.10 34.73
C THR A 20 -1.88 14.35 33.79
N ALA A 21 -3.16 14.32 34.12
CA ALA A 21 -4.21 13.66 33.32
C ALA A 21 -4.23 14.11 31.83
N SER A 22 -3.65 15.26 31.49
CA SER A 22 -3.45 15.73 30.11
C SER A 22 -2.45 14.89 29.32
N ALA A 23 -1.41 14.34 29.96
CA ALA A 23 -0.38 13.54 29.31
C ALA A 23 -0.87 12.13 28.96
N GLU A 24 -1.89 11.60 29.63
CA GLU A 24 -2.46 10.28 29.32
C GLU A 24 -3.20 10.24 27.99
N HIS A 25 -3.76 11.37 27.53
CA HIS A 25 -4.52 11.45 26.29
C HIS A 25 -3.69 11.92 25.07
N ASP A 26 -2.46 12.33 25.26
CA ASP A 26 -1.63 12.83 24.13
C ASP A 26 -1.27 11.70 23.16
N SER A 27 -1.01 10.49 23.64
CA SER A 27 -0.78 9.32 22.79
C SER A 27 -2.03 8.92 22.00
N LEU A 28 -3.21 9.01 22.63
CA LEU A 28 -4.49 8.73 21.99
C LEU A 28 -4.83 9.80 20.94
N LYS A 29 -4.60 11.08 21.23
CA LYS A 29 -4.77 12.16 20.24
C LYS A 29 -3.90 11.93 19.01
N TYR A 30 -2.62 11.55 19.21
CA TYR A 30 -1.72 11.18 18.12
C TYR A 30 -2.22 9.97 17.37
N HIS A 31 -2.68 8.94 18.07
CA HIS A 31 -3.25 7.73 17.49
C HIS A 31 -4.48 8.03 16.62
N LEU A 32 -5.39 8.88 17.07
CA LEU A 32 -6.59 9.30 16.36
C LEU A 32 -6.30 10.17 15.11
N LEU A 33 -5.09 10.73 14.96
CA LEU A 33 -4.71 11.42 13.73
C LEU A 33 -4.70 10.52 12.49
N GLY A 34 -4.68 9.20 12.68
CA GLY A 34 -4.77 8.23 11.60
C GLY A 34 -3.48 8.05 10.80
N PRO A 35 -3.52 7.23 9.74
CA PRO A 35 -2.32 6.81 9.00
C PRO A 35 -1.66 7.95 8.20
N SER A 36 -2.39 9.03 7.96
CA SER A 36 -1.98 10.10 7.05
C SER A 36 -1.50 11.36 7.78
N LEU A 37 -0.57 11.22 8.73
CA LEU A 37 -0.08 12.32 9.58
C LEU A 37 0.50 13.51 8.81
N THR A 38 1.08 13.27 7.63
CA THR A 38 1.66 14.33 6.81
C THR A 38 1.33 14.08 5.35
N LYS A 39 0.25 14.68 4.87
CA LYS A 39 -0.10 14.74 3.45
C LYS A 39 0.48 16.00 2.82
N ALA A 40 0.89 15.90 1.57
CA ALA A 40 1.27 17.07 0.78
C ALA A 40 0.13 18.12 0.77
N GLY A 41 0.49 19.38 0.90
CA GLY A 41 -0.46 20.49 1.02
C GLY A 41 -0.96 20.78 2.43
N GLN A 42 -0.35 20.17 3.46
CA GLN A 42 -0.63 20.42 4.89
C GLN A 42 0.55 21.02 5.66
N ASP A 43 1.56 21.53 4.97
CA ASP A 43 2.77 22.03 5.61
C ASP A 43 2.53 23.22 6.55
N THR A 44 1.46 23.99 6.30
CA THR A 44 1.05 25.14 7.13
C THR A 44 -0.03 24.80 8.16
N VAL A 45 -0.48 23.54 8.21
CA VAL A 45 -1.60 23.12 9.07
C VAL A 45 -1.09 22.76 10.46
N ASP A 46 -1.66 23.40 11.50
CA ASP A 46 -1.41 23.03 12.89
C ASP A 46 -2.05 21.67 13.22
N GLN A 47 -1.22 20.64 13.21
CA GLN A 47 -1.65 19.26 13.46
C GLN A 47 -2.16 19.07 14.90
N THR A 48 -1.76 19.90 15.84
CA THR A 48 -2.26 19.87 17.23
C THR A 48 -3.74 20.25 17.27
N LYS A 49 -4.13 21.32 16.59
CA LYS A 49 -5.53 21.72 16.46
C LYS A 49 -6.37 20.66 15.74
N VAL A 50 -5.82 20.08 14.67
CA VAL A 50 -6.51 18.99 13.95
C VAL A 50 -6.75 17.81 14.87
N SER A 51 -5.75 17.39 15.66
CA SER A 51 -5.89 16.28 16.60
C SER A 51 -6.92 16.56 17.71
N GLU A 52 -6.98 17.79 18.20
CA GLU A 52 -7.98 18.20 19.18
C GLU A 52 -9.40 18.17 18.61
N VAL A 53 -9.60 18.63 17.37
CA VAL A 53 -10.90 18.56 16.70
C VAL A 53 -11.34 17.12 16.52
N ILE A 54 -10.43 16.23 16.05
CA ILE A 54 -10.72 14.80 15.91
C ILE A 54 -11.07 14.18 17.25
N TYR A 55 -10.26 14.42 18.29
CA TYR A 55 -10.49 13.91 19.64
C TYR A 55 -11.86 14.33 20.19
N ASN A 56 -12.15 15.63 20.16
CA ASN A 56 -13.40 16.18 20.68
C ASN A 56 -14.63 15.72 19.88
N ALA A 57 -14.48 15.55 18.57
CA ALA A 57 -15.53 15.06 17.69
C ALA A 57 -15.83 13.57 17.87
N SER A 58 -14.83 12.78 18.22
CA SER A 58 -14.94 11.31 18.35
C SER A 58 -15.26 10.86 19.77
N LYS A 59 -15.02 11.70 20.78
CA LYS A 59 -15.13 11.37 22.19
C LYS A 59 -16.50 10.77 22.54
N GLY A 60 -16.49 9.65 23.25
CA GLY A 60 -17.70 8.94 23.69
C GLY A 60 -18.34 8.03 22.64
N SER A 61 -17.83 7.99 21.40
CA SER A 61 -18.27 7.02 20.41
C SER A 61 -17.72 5.62 20.70
N LYS A 62 -18.41 4.57 20.21
CA LYS A 62 -17.91 3.18 20.30
C LYS A 62 -16.53 3.02 19.65
N PHE A 63 -16.29 3.73 18.56
CA PHE A 63 -14.98 3.81 17.91
C PHE A 63 -13.91 4.37 18.84
N PHE A 64 -14.17 5.53 19.47
CA PHE A 64 -13.23 6.15 20.40
C PHE A 64 -12.86 5.23 21.56
N ASN A 65 -13.85 4.55 22.15
CA ASN A 65 -13.62 3.61 23.25
C ASN A 65 -12.73 2.44 22.82
N ASN A 66 -12.91 1.92 21.59
CA ASN A 66 -12.05 0.87 21.05
C ASN A 66 -10.63 1.37 20.81
N GLU A 67 -10.46 2.57 20.23
CA GLU A 67 -9.14 3.16 20.00
C GLU A 67 -8.42 3.47 21.34
N GLU A 68 -9.15 3.86 22.38
CA GLU A 68 -8.59 4.02 23.73
C GLU A 68 -8.06 2.69 24.29
N VAL A 69 -8.79 1.59 24.10
CA VAL A 69 -8.32 0.25 24.50
C VAL A 69 -7.08 -0.16 23.70
N LYS A 70 -7.07 0.08 22.38
CA LYS A 70 -5.90 -0.19 21.54
C LYS A 70 -4.67 0.62 21.98
N ASP A 71 -4.86 1.89 22.30
CA ASP A 71 -3.78 2.78 22.78
C ASP A 71 -3.22 2.32 24.13
N LYS A 72 -4.07 1.90 25.07
CA LYS A 72 -3.65 1.30 26.35
C LYS A 72 -2.85 0.02 26.14
N ASN A 73 -3.34 -0.90 25.30
CA ASN A 73 -2.65 -2.15 24.97
C ASN A 73 -1.29 -1.90 24.33
N LEU A 74 -1.19 -0.92 23.43
CA LEU A 74 0.06 -0.52 22.81
C LEU A 74 1.02 0.08 23.84
N THR A 75 0.53 0.91 24.73
CA THR A 75 1.32 1.51 25.82
C THR A 75 1.88 0.42 26.74
N GLU A 76 1.09 -0.59 27.10
CA GLU A 76 1.58 -1.75 27.87
C GLU A 76 2.63 -2.54 27.11
N LYS A 77 2.44 -2.76 25.81
CA LYS A 77 3.44 -3.42 24.95
C LYS A 77 4.77 -2.63 24.95
N ILE A 78 4.68 -1.32 24.78
CA ILE A 78 5.84 -0.42 24.83
C ILE A 78 6.55 -0.52 26.18
N ASN A 79 5.81 -0.51 27.30
CA ASN A 79 6.40 -0.68 28.64
C ASN A 79 7.16 -2.02 28.77
N LYS A 80 6.63 -3.11 28.20
CA LYS A 80 7.33 -4.41 28.15
C LYS A 80 8.61 -4.33 27.31
N ILE A 81 8.57 -3.64 26.18
CA ILE A 81 9.77 -3.41 25.33
C ILE A 81 10.83 -2.62 26.10
N LEU A 82 10.44 -1.56 26.79
CA LEU A 82 11.35 -0.74 27.61
C LEU A 82 11.95 -1.52 28.79
N ALA A 83 11.13 -2.32 29.46
CA ALA A 83 11.62 -3.21 30.53
C ALA A 83 12.64 -4.21 29.99
N LYS A 84 12.37 -4.84 28.84
CA LYS A 84 13.30 -5.75 28.17
C LYS A 84 14.60 -5.04 27.76
N ARG A 85 14.50 -3.81 27.22
CA ARG A 85 15.67 -3.01 26.88
C ARG A 85 16.57 -2.75 28.09
N ARG A 86 15.99 -2.33 29.24
CA ARG A 86 16.75 -2.11 30.50
C ARG A 86 17.49 -3.37 30.98
N LEU A 87 16.94 -4.57 30.73
CA LEU A 87 17.62 -5.83 31.02
C LEU A 87 18.78 -6.07 30.06
N LEU A 88 18.58 -5.77 28.76
CA LEU A 88 19.61 -5.91 27.74
C LEU A 88 20.78 -4.94 27.93
N GLU A 89 20.54 -3.76 28.49
CA GLU A 89 21.59 -2.76 28.81
C GLU A 89 22.56 -3.24 29.91
N LYS A 90 22.18 -4.29 30.67
CA LYS A 90 23.01 -4.87 31.73
C LYS A 90 23.87 -6.03 31.27
N ILE A 91 23.73 -6.47 30.03
CA ILE A 91 24.48 -7.62 29.48
C ILE A 91 25.42 -7.17 28.37
N ASP A 92 26.47 -7.93 28.14
CA ASP A 92 27.36 -7.68 27.01
C ASP A 92 26.69 -8.05 25.69
N LEU A 93 26.54 -7.06 24.83
CA LEU A 93 25.95 -7.16 23.47
C LEU A 93 27.00 -7.04 22.37
N THR A 94 28.28 -7.14 22.68
CA THR A 94 29.38 -6.99 21.70
C THR A 94 29.24 -7.99 20.55
N SER A 95 28.80 -9.21 20.83
CA SER A 95 28.57 -10.23 19.79
C SER A 95 27.36 -9.89 18.91
N ASP A 96 26.28 -9.36 19.49
CA ASP A 96 25.10 -8.91 18.73
C ASP A 96 25.42 -7.68 17.87
N GLN A 97 26.26 -6.79 18.39
CA GLN A 97 26.72 -5.61 17.65
C GLN A 97 27.57 -6.02 16.44
N ARG A 98 28.55 -6.93 16.63
CA ARG A 98 29.36 -7.46 15.53
C ARG A 98 28.50 -8.14 14.47
N ARG A 99 27.56 -8.98 14.87
CA ARG A 99 26.62 -9.63 13.94
C ARG A 99 25.79 -8.62 13.16
N ALA A 100 25.38 -7.52 13.79
CA ALA A 100 24.66 -6.45 13.10
C ALA A 100 25.58 -5.72 12.11
N ASP A 101 26.84 -5.46 12.46
CA ASP A 101 27.82 -4.83 11.59
C ASP A 101 28.18 -5.74 10.40
N ASP A 102 28.36 -7.04 10.63
CA ASP A 102 28.59 -8.03 9.58
C ASP A 102 27.40 -8.09 8.61
N TYR A 103 26.18 -8.09 9.14
CA TYR A 103 24.96 -8.08 8.31
C TYR A 103 24.81 -6.78 7.51
N ILE A 104 25.15 -5.63 8.08
CA ILE A 104 25.19 -4.34 7.36
C ILE A 104 26.20 -4.42 6.20
N ALA A 105 27.38 -4.99 6.43
CA ALA A 105 28.41 -5.16 5.40
C ALA A 105 27.94 -6.11 4.29
N GLU A 106 27.27 -7.22 4.63
CA GLU A 106 26.66 -8.14 3.66
C GLU A 106 25.57 -7.46 2.82
N LEU A 107 24.67 -6.72 3.45
CA LEU A 107 23.63 -5.96 2.76
C LEU A 107 24.22 -4.91 1.81
N GLU A 108 25.29 -4.25 2.20
CA GLU A 108 25.96 -3.24 1.37
C GLU A 108 26.49 -3.84 0.05
N LEU A 109 26.89 -5.12 0.03
CA LEU A 109 27.30 -5.82 -1.21
C LEU A 109 26.14 -6.04 -2.19
N THR A 110 24.89 -5.98 -1.72
CA THR A 110 23.69 -6.10 -2.57
C THR A 110 23.24 -4.78 -3.18
N ARG A 111 23.92 -3.68 -2.88
CA ARG A 111 23.55 -2.35 -3.37
C ARG A 111 23.72 -2.27 -4.90
N ASP A 112 22.62 -2.02 -5.56
CA ASP A 112 22.60 -1.72 -7.00
C ASP A 112 22.25 -0.24 -7.18
N LEU A 113 23.16 0.49 -7.79
CA LEU A 113 23.02 1.93 -8.12
C LEU A 113 22.84 2.17 -9.62
N SER A 114 22.82 1.12 -10.41
CA SER A 114 22.73 1.19 -11.88
C SER A 114 21.31 1.45 -12.38
N GLN A 115 20.30 1.22 -11.55
CA GLN A 115 18.89 1.28 -11.93
C GLN A 115 18.30 2.68 -11.77
N VAL A 116 17.41 3.03 -12.68
CA VAL A 116 16.59 4.26 -12.63
C VAL A 116 15.16 3.84 -12.32
N ILE A 117 14.84 3.74 -11.05
CA ILE A 117 13.48 3.38 -10.59
C ILE A 117 12.67 4.64 -10.35
N VAL A 118 11.49 4.69 -10.92
CA VAL A 118 10.55 5.80 -10.78
C VAL A 118 9.29 5.33 -10.05
N HIS A 119 8.86 6.09 -9.06
CA HIS A 119 7.54 5.97 -8.48
C HIS A 119 6.70 7.17 -8.90
N LEU A 120 5.57 6.91 -9.53
CA LEU A 120 4.62 7.91 -9.99
C LEU A 120 3.34 7.82 -9.16
N ASP A 121 2.75 8.98 -8.82
CA ASP A 121 1.57 9.10 -7.96
C ASP A 121 0.72 10.28 -8.46
N CYS A 122 -0.54 10.01 -8.83
CA CYS A 122 -1.46 11.03 -9.32
C CYS A 122 -1.87 11.98 -8.19
N ASP A 123 -1.85 13.28 -8.46
CA ASP A 123 -2.12 14.31 -7.46
C ASP A 123 -3.61 14.39 -7.11
N ALA A 124 -3.97 14.03 -5.86
CA ALA A 124 -5.34 14.03 -5.37
C ALA A 124 -6.34 13.34 -6.33
N PHE A 125 -5.97 12.18 -6.84
CA PHE A 125 -6.51 11.52 -8.04
C PHE A 125 -8.02 11.64 -8.23
N TYR A 126 -8.83 11.12 -7.30
CA TYR A 126 -10.30 11.17 -7.46
C TYR A 126 -10.82 12.61 -7.48
N ALA A 127 -10.22 13.51 -6.71
CA ALA A 127 -10.60 14.93 -6.76
C ALA A 127 -10.22 15.54 -8.12
N ALA A 128 -9.01 15.28 -8.61
CA ALA A 128 -8.57 15.77 -9.91
C ALA A 128 -9.49 15.28 -11.06
N VAL A 129 -9.97 14.02 -10.98
CA VAL A 129 -10.91 13.48 -11.97
C VAL A 129 -12.28 14.16 -11.88
N GLU A 130 -12.77 14.49 -10.67
CA GLU A 130 -14.03 15.22 -10.51
C GLU A 130 -13.93 16.66 -11.03
N GLU A 131 -12.77 17.31 -10.88
CA GLU A 131 -12.52 18.66 -11.39
C GLU A 131 -12.58 18.74 -12.92
N LEU A 132 -12.33 17.64 -13.65
CA LEU A 132 -12.41 17.62 -15.12
C LEU A 132 -13.85 17.85 -15.64
N ASP A 133 -14.84 17.25 -14.98
CA ASP A 133 -16.25 17.40 -15.36
C ASP A 133 -16.91 18.60 -14.66
N ARG A 134 -16.35 19.04 -13.54
CA ARG A 134 -16.88 20.09 -12.68
C ARG A 134 -15.82 21.13 -12.37
N PRO A 135 -15.40 21.95 -13.35
CA PRO A 135 -14.33 22.94 -13.19
C PRO A 135 -14.56 23.93 -12.05
N GLU A 136 -15.83 24.16 -11.65
CA GLU A 136 -16.20 25.00 -10.51
C GLU A 136 -15.66 24.49 -9.16
N LEU A 137 -15.31 23.20 -9.07
CA LEU A 137 -14.73 22.61 -7.86
C LEU A 137 -13.26 22.96 -7.67
N LYS A 138 -12.57 23.44 -8.71
CA LYS A 138 -11.13 23.68 -8.69
C LYS A 138 -10.70 24.69 -7.62
N ASP A 139 -11.49 25.73 -7.42
CA ASP A 139 -11.13 26.86 -6.55
C ASP A 139 -11.82 26.82 -5.18
N VAL A 140 -12.58 25.77 -4.88
CA VAL A 140 -13.29 25.58 -3.61
C VAL A 140 -12.80 24.33 -2.88
N PRO A 141 -12.85 24.31 -1.53
CA PRO A 141 -12.52 23.09 -0.79
C PRO A 141 -13.59 22.02 -1.01
N PHE A 142 -13.18 20.88 -1.56
CA PHE A 142 -14.06 19.74 -1.71
C PHE A 142 -13.35 18.42 -1.47
N ALA A 143 -14.13 17.38 -1.26
CA ALA A 143 -13.69 16.02 -1.05
C ALA A 143 -14.59 15.03 -1.79
N VAL A 144 -14.03 13.88 -2.12
CA VAL A 144 -14.74 12.74 -2.68
C VAL A 144 -15.03 11.75 -1.56
N GLY A 145 -16.30 11.28 -1.48
CA GLY A 145 -16.81 10.46 -0.39
C GLY A 145 -17.65 11.26 0.60
N LYS A 146 -18.82 10.75 0.97
CA LYS A 146 -19.73 11.41 1.93
C LYS A 146 -19.47 10.97 3.37
N GLY A 147 -19.32 9.68 3.60
CA GLY A 147 -19.12 9.09 4.93
C GLY A 147 -17.69 9.24 5.42
N VAL A 148 -16.74 8.71 4.67
CA VAL A 148 -15.31 8.90 4.83
C VAL A 148 -14.76 9.56 3.58
N LEU A 149 -13.86 10.50 3.76
CA LEU A 149 -13.19 11.15 2.63
C LEU A 149 -12.20 10.16 2.00
N THR A 150 -12.47 9.72 0.79
CA THR A 150 -11.53 8.90 0.04
C THR A 150 -10.33 9.74 -0.37
N THR A 151 -10.59 10.96 -0.85
CA THR A 151 -9.57 11.98 -1.07
C THR A 151 -10.18 13.38 -0.92
N CYS A 152 -9.32 14.40 -0.87
CA CYS A 152 -9.75 15.79 -0.93
C CYS A 152 -8.74 16.60 -1.74
N ASN A 153 -9.21 17.71 -2.33
CA ASN A 153 -8.36 18.59 -3.10
C ASN A 153 -7.40 19.39 -2.20
N TYR A 154 -6.43 20.07 -2.80
CA TYR A 154 -5.42 20.81 -2.05
C TYR A 154 -6.01 22.02 -1.28
N HIS A 155 -7.15 22.57 -1.70
CA HIS A 155 -7.85 23.61 -0.95
C HIS A 155 -8.38 23.06 0.38
N ALA A 156 -9.05 21.91 0.37
CA ALA A 156 -9.52 21.26 1.61
C ALA A 156 -8.37 20.83 2.53
N ARG A 157 -7.22 20.40 1.96
CA ARG A 157 -6.03 20.01 2.75
C ARG A 157 -5.48 21.16 3.58
N LYS A 158 -5.57 22.41 3.12
CA LYS A 158 -5.16 23.61 3.88
C LYS A 158 -5.95 23.81 5.17
N PHE A 159 -7.16 23.25 5.28
CA PHE A 159 -7.96 23.24 6.50
C PHE A 159 -7.68 22.03 7.40
N GLY A 160 -6.80 21.12 6.98
CA GLY A 160 -6.48 19.89 7.72
C GLY A 160 -7.28 18.66 7.28
N CYS A 161 -8.15 18.77 6.27
CA CYS A 161 -8.87 17.63 5.70
C CYS A 161 -7.89 16.66 5.01
N ARG A 162 -8.16 15.35 5.08
CA ARG A 162 -7.30 14.32 4.48
C ARG A 162 -8.07 13.05 4.16
N SER A 163 -7.46 12.22 3.32
CA SER A 163 -7.97 10.87 3.00
C SER A 163 -8.11 10.04 4.27
N GLY A 164 -9.17 9.26 4.36
CA GLY A 164 -9.48 8.45 5.54
C GLY A 164 -10.13 9.23 6.71
N MET A 165 -10.38 10.52 6.56
CA MET A 165 -11.03 11.31 7.61
C MET A 165 -12.54 11.14 7.54
N ALA A 166 -13.19 10.94 8.70
CA ALA A 166 -14.64 10.91 8.79
C ALA A 166 -15.25 12.25 8.32
N GLY A 167 -16.30 12.20 7.51
CA GLY A 167 -16.91 13.38 6.90
C GLY A 167 -17.36 14.42 7.92
N PHE A 168 -17.99 13.99 9.03
CA PHE A 168 -18.41 14.90 10.10
C PHE A 168 -17.24 15.62 10.80
N VAL A 169 -16.05 14.99 10.87
CA VAL A 169 -14.83 15.62 11.38
C VAL A 169 -14.32 16.65 10.36
N ALA A 170 -14.29 16.27 9.09
CA ALA A 170 -13.85 17.15 8.01
C ALA A 170 -14.73 18.43 7.93
N MET A 171 -16.03 18.29 8.09
CA MET A 171 -16.96 19.45 8.15
C MET A 171 -16.73 20.36 9.35
N LYS A 172 -16.23 19.82 10.48
CA LYS A 172 -15.83 20.67 11.62
C LYS A 172 -14.54 21.44 11.36
N LEU A 173 -13.62 20.88 10.57
CA LEU A 173 -12.38 21.54 10.16
C LEU A 173 -12.61 22.54 9.03
N CYS A 174 -13.49 22.22 8.12
CA CYS A 174 -13.81 23.00 6.93
C CYS A 174 -15.35 23.04 6.72
N PRO A 175 -16.08 23.97 7.37
CA PRO A 175 -17.56 24.04 7.27
C PRO A 175 -18.09 24.23 5.85
N GLN A 176 -17.30 24.82 4.97
CA GLN A 176 -17.65 25.03 3.55
C GLN A 176 -17.26 23.85 2.65
N LEU A 177 -16.86 22.71 3.21
CA LEU A 177 -16.43 21.55 2.45
C LEU A 177 -17.59 20.98 1.61
N ILE A 178 -17.37 20.84 0.31
CA ILE A 178 -18.31 20.19 -0.60
C ILE A 178 -17.95 18.71 -0.68
N CYS A 179 -18.87 17.81 -0.37
CA CYS A 179 -18.66 16.37 -0.50
C CYS A 179 -19.32 15.83 -1.76
N VAL A 180 -18.53 15.26 -2.66
CA VAL A 180 -18.97 14.69 -3.94
C VAL A 180 -19.06 13.16 -3.81
N PRO A 181 -20.12 12.53 -4.32
CA PRO A 181 -20.21 11.06 -4.31
C PRO A 181 -19.13 10.45 -5.20
N MET A 182 -18.74 9.23 -4.92
CA MET A 182 -17.72 8.49 -5.67
C MET A 182 -18.27 7.95 -6.99
N ASN A 183 -17.44 7.97 -8.04
CA ASN A 183 -17.73 7.36 -9.34
C ASN A 183 -16.54 6.53 -9.84
N PHE A 184 -16.48 5.28 -9.40
CA PHE A 184 -15.34 4.41 -9.71
C PHE A 184 -15.18 4.11 -11.19
N ALA A 185 -16.27 3.98 -11.95
CA ALA A 185 -16.18 3.75 -13.39
C ALA A 185 -15.36 4.83 -14.08
N LYS A 186 -15.60 6.10 -13.70
CA LYS A 186 -14.89 7.26 -14.20
C LYS A 186 -13.41 7.27 -13.77
N TYR A 187 -13.14 6.95 -12.49
CA TYR A 187 -11.76 6.91 -11.98
C TYR A 187 -10.96 5.79 -12.65
N MET A 188 -11.59 4.65 -12.91
CA MET A 188 -10.94 3.53 -13.56
C MET A 188 -10.61 3.83 -15.02
N ALA A 189 -11.55 4.44 -15.77
CA ALA A 189 -11.29 4.87 -17.13
C ALA A 189 -10.12 5.86 -17.20
N LYS A 190 -10.06 6.80 -16.24
CA LYS A 190 -8.98 7.78 -16.17
C LYS A 190 -7.64 7.16 -15.77
N ALA A 191 -7.65 6.18 -14.85
CA ALA A 191 -6.45 5.42 -14.49
C ALA A 191 -5.88 4.65 -15.70
N GLU A 192 -6.74 4.13 -16.57
CA GLU A 192 -6.30 3.43 -17.78
C GLU A 192 -5.62 4.37 -18.77
N GLU A 193 -6.17 5.58 -19.00
CA GLU A 193 -5.50 6.59 -19.82
C GLU A 193 -4.07 6.91 -19.32
N VAL A 194 -3.88 6.97 -18.00
CA VAL A 194 -2.55 7.15 -17.40
C VAL A 194 -1.66 5.95 -17.68
N ARG A 195 -2.16 4.72 -17.47
CA ARG A 195 -1.39 3.48 -17.69
C ARG A 195 -0.97 3.30 -19.14
N GLU A 196 -1.81 3.66 -20.10
CA GLU A 196 -1.45 3.65 -21.51
C GLU A 196 -0.21 4.51 -21.81
N VAL A 197 -0.08 5.65 -21.14
CA VAL A 197 1.12 6.49 -21.27
C VAL A 197 2.32 5.83 -20.61
N LEU A 198 2.15 5.30 -19.38
CA LEU A 198 3.24 4.66 -18.65
C LEU A 198 3.83 3.46 -19.40
N ALA A 199 2.99 2.69 -20.08
CA ALA A 199 3.41 1.55 -20.90
C ALA A 199 4.32 1.93 -22.09
N LEU A 200 4.32 3.20 -22.51
CA LEU A 200 5.25 3.68 -23.56
C LEU A 200 6.67 3.87 -23.03
N TYR A 201 6.82 4.05 -21.72
CA TYR A 201 8.09 4.29 -21.06
C TYR A 201 8.69 3.01 -20.45
N ASP A 202 7.82 2.17 -19.86
CA ASP A 202 8.17 0.85 -19.34
C ASP A 202 7.01 -0.12 -19.56
N PRO A 203 7.09 -1.02 -20.55
CA PRO A 203 6.04 -2.02 -20.79
C PRO A 203 5.81 -2.98 -19.62
N ASN A 204 6.80 -3.11 -18.73
CA ASN A 204 6.77 -3.98 -17.56
C ASN A 204 6.46 -3.21 -16.26
N PHE A 205 5.94 -1.98 -16.35
CA PHE A 205 5.62 -1.19 -15.18
C PHE A 205 4.70 -1.94 -14.20
N GLN A 206 4.87 -1.67 -12.92
CA GLN A 206 4.03 -2.22 -11.87
C GLN A 206 2.97 -1.21 -11.43
N SER A 207 1.70 -1.49 -11.71
CA SER A 207 0.60 -0.75 -11.09
C SER A 207 0.51 -1.12 -9.60
N ALA A 208 0.70 -0.16 -8.72
CA ALA A 208 0.60 -0.34 -7.27
C ALA A 208 -0.83 -0.06 -6.76
N SER A 209 -1.54 0.88 -7.40
CA SER A 209 -2.95 1.19 -7.16
C SER A 209 -3.58 1.79 -8.43
N CYS A 210 -4.78 2.36 -8.32
CA CYS A 210 -5.40 3.09 -9.44
C CYS A 210 -4.68 4.42 -9.76
N ASP A 211 -3.89 4.96 -8.82
CA ASP A 211 -3.22 6.25 -8.90
C ASP A 211 -1.71 6.21 -8.71
N GLU A 212 -1.14 5.03 -8.46
CA GLU A 212 0.30 4.85 -8.22
C GLU A 212 0.89 3.74 -9.10
N ALA A 213 2.11 3.97 -9.58
CA ALA A 213 2.87 2.98 -10.35
C ALA A 213 4.38 3.07 -10.09
N TYR A 214 5.06 1.94 -10.26
CA TYR A 214 6.52 1.86 -10.34
C TYR A 214 6.95 1.53 -11.76
N LEU A 215 8.01 2.19 -12.22
CA LEU A 215 8.62 1.97 -13.53
C LEU A 215 10.13 1.78 -13.37
N ASN A 216 10.75 1.06 -14.28
CA ASN A 216 12.20 1.04 -14.46
C ASN A 216 12.54 1.71 -15.79
N LEU A 217 13.07 2.93 -15.72
CA LEU A 217 13.40 3.71 -16.91
C LEU A 217 14.87 3.58 -17.34
N THR A 218 15.61 2.61 -16.80
CA THR A 218 17.05 2.44 -17.10
C THR A 218 17.29 2.24 -18.60
N GLU A 219 16.57 1.30 -19.22
CA GLU A 219 16.68 1.02 -20.67
C GLU A 219 16.16 2.19 -21.50
N TYR A 220 15.01 2.75 -21.13
CA TYR A 220 14.42 3.90 -21.83
C TYR A 220 15.38 5.09 -21.89
N CYS A 221 16.02 5.45 -20.76
CA CYS A 221 16.98 6.55 -20.69
C CYS A 221 18.22 6.29 -21.58
N GLN A 222 18.69 5.04 -21.64
CA GLN A 222 19.83 4.64 -22.48
C GLN A 222 19.50 4.70 -23.97
N GLU A 223 18.36 4.14 -24.37
CA GLU A 223 17.92 4.08 -25.78
C GLU A 223 17.63 5.47 -26.35
N HIS A 224 17.05 6.35 -25.54
CA HIS A 224 16.68 7.71 -25.97
C HIS A 224 17.74 8.76 -25.67
N HIS A 225 18.87 8.36 -25.07
CA HIS A 225 19.95 9.28 -24.64
C HIS A 225 19.45 10.45 -23.79
N MET A 226 18.52 10.15 -22.86
CA MET A 226 17.91 11.13 -21.95
C MET A 226 18.42 10.93 -20.53
N THR A 227 18.50 12.03 -19.79
CA THR A 227 18.67 11.94 -18.34
C THR A 227 17.38 11.44 -17.68
N PRO A 228 17.46 10.81 -16.49
CA PRO A 228 16.26 10.39 -15.75
C PRO A 228 15.27 11.53 -15.50
N GLU A 229 15.77 12.74 -15.26
CA GLU A 229 14.94 13.92 -15.01
C GLU A 229 14.19 14.37 -16.27
N GLU A 230 14.85 14.36 -17.43
CA GLU A 230 14.23 14.69 -18.72
C GLU A 230 13.16 13.64 -19.09
N ALA A 231 13.46 12.37 -18.97
CA ALA A 231 12.53 11.28 -19.28
C ALA A 231 11.26 11.36 -18.40
N VAL A 232 11.42 11.59 -17.11
CA VAL A 232 10.30 11.74 -16.18
C VAL A 232 9.53 13.03 -16.41
N SER A 233 10.21 14.13 -16.73
CA SER A 233 9.54 15.40 -17.08
C SER A 233 8.67 15.25 -18.33
N GLN A 234 9.19 14.57 -19.36
CA GLN A 234 8.44 14.24 -20.57
C GLN A 234 7.24 13.33 -20.26
N MET A 235 7.46 12.26 -19.50
CA MET A 235 6.41 11.32 -19.11
C MET A 235 5.26 12.04 -18.38
N ARG A 236 5.57 12.93 -17.44
CA ARG A 236 4.58 13.73 -16.71
C ARG A 236 3.80 14.67 -17.64
N ALA A 237 4.47 15.27 -18.62
CA ALA A 237 3.82 16.10 -19.62
C ALA A 237 2.89 15.28 -20.53
N ASP A 238 3.33 14.09 -20.97
CA ASP A 238 2.54 13.19 -21.81
C ASP A 238 1.29 12.68 -21.03
N VAL A 239 1.45 12.36 -19.74
CA VAL A 239 0.29 12.02 -18.87
C VAL A 239 -0.68 13.17 -18.77
N TYR A 240 -0.20 14.40 -18.57
CA TYR A 240 -1.08 15.56 -18.53
C TYR A 240 -1.74 15.86 -19.88
N GLU A 241 -1.02 15.68 -21.01
CA GLU A 241 -1.59 15.87 -22.36
C GLU A 241 -2.72 14.88 -22.60
N LYS A 242 -2.57 13.62 -22.24
CA LYS A 242 -3.55 12.56 -22.44
C LYS A 242 -4.70 12.60 -21.43
N ALA A 243 -4.37 12.52 -20.15
CA ALA A 243 -5.36 12.32 -19.09
C ALA A 243 -5.87 13.61 -18.45
N LYS A 244 -5.22 14.75 -18.70
CA LYS A 244 -5.48 16.06 -18.07
C LYS A 244 -5.35 16.05 -16.54
N ILE A 245 -4.60 15.10 -16.00
CA ILE A 245 -4.32 14.94 -14.58
C ILE A 245 -2.83 15.18 -14.34
N THR A 246 -2.49 15.90 -13.27
CA THR A 246 -1.10 16.07 -12.86
C THR A 246 -0.63 14.87 -12.04
N VAL A 247 0.65 14.56 -12.20
CA VAL A 247 1.30 13.48 -11.48
C VAL A 247 2.60 13.95 -10.85
N SER A 248 2.90 13.42 -9.68
CA SER A 248 4.17 13.66 -9.00
C SER A 248 5.04 12.41 -9.06
N ALA A 249 6.34 12.59 -9.25
CA ALA A 249 7.28 11.50 -9.43
C ALA A 249 8.47 11.58 -8.49
N GLY A 250 8.94 10.40 -8.07
CA GLY A 250 10.21 10.23 -7.36
C GLY A 250 11.12 9.32 -8.16
N ILE A 251 12.38 9.72 -8.32
CA ILE A 251 13.40 9.05 -9.13
C ILE A 251 14.53 8.65 -8.20
N ALA A 252 14.90 7.38 -8.16
CA ALA A 252 15.97 6.87 -7.31
C ALA A 252 16.49 5.51 -7.79
N ALA A 253 17.57 5.01 -7.15
CA ALA A 253 18.15 3.70 -7.49
C ALA A 253 17.26 2.49 -7.13
N ASN A 254 16.22 2.65 -6.32
CA ASN A 254 15.32 1.55 -5.93
C ASN A 254 13.91 2.05 -5.60
N ALA A 255 12.96 1.13 -5.56
CA ALA A 255 11.53 1.41 -5.38
C ALA A 255 11.21 2.08 -4.03
N LYS A 256 11.89 1.69 -2.93
CA LYS A 256 11.70 2.31 -1.61
C LYS A 256 12.05 3.79 -1.62
N LEU A 257 13.20 4.13 -2.16
CA LEU A 257 13.65 5.52 -2.26
C LEU A 257 12.77 6.32 -3.23
N ALA A 258 12.42 5.75 -4.38
CA ALA A 258 11.53 6.38 -5.36
C ALA A 258 10.17 6.74 -4.74
N LYS A 259 9.55 5.84 -3.95
CA LYS A 259 8.30 6.11 -3.22
C LYS A 259 8.42 7.25 -2.21
N ILE A 260 9.53 7.31 -1.47
CA ILE A 260 9.79 8.39 -0.52
C ILE A 260 9.94 9.71 -1.28
N CYS A 261 10.70 9.69 -2.37
CA CYS A 261 10.99 10.85 -3.21
C CYS A 261 9.74 11.44 -3.89
N SER A 262 8.79 10.61 -4.32
CA SER A 262 7.57 11.08 -4.99
C SER A 262 6.70 12.00 -4.11
N ASN A 263 6.90 12.00 -2.79
CA ASN A 263 6.17 12.86 -1.86
C ASN A 263 6.89 14.19 -1.55
N LYS A 264 8.11 14.42 -2.09
CA LYS A 264 8.89 15.63 -1.75
C LYS A 264 8.37 16.90 -2.40
N ASN A 265 8.02 16.82 -3.68
CA ASN A 265 7.65 17.97 -4.50
C ASN A 265 6.20 17.86 -5.00
N LYS A 266 5.25 17.37 -4.16
CA LYS A 266 3.82 17.37 -4.47
C LYS A 266 3.19 18.74 -4.24
N PRO A 267 2.20 19.17 -5.05
CA PRO A 267 1.71 18.52 -6.27
C PRO A 267 2.53 18.88 -7.53
N ASN A 268 2.32 18.10 -8.60
CA ASN A 268 2.85 18.33 -9.94
C ASN A 268 4.36 18.58 -9.98
N GLY A 269 5.12 17.79 -9.24
CA GLY A 269 6.56 17.92 -9.14
C GLY A 269 7.29 16.59 -9.31
N GLN A 270 8.58 16.64 -9.43
CA GLN A 270 9.45 15.47 -9.42
C GLN A 270 10.65 15.73 -8.50
N PHE A 271 11.21 14.66 -7.95
CA PHE A 271 12.40 14.72 -7.12
C PHE A 271 13.34 13.57 -7.49
N LEU A 272 14.56 13.92 -7.89
CA LEU A 272 15.64 12.96 -8.12
C LEU A 272 16.50 12.85 -6.86
N LEU A 273 16.66 11.63 -6.35
CA LEU A 273 17.72 11.30 -5.40
C LEU A 273 18.89 10.71 -6.18
N PRO A 274 20.06 11.36 -6.23
CA PRO A 274 21.21 10.85 -6.95
C PRO A 274 21.58 9.42 -6.55
N SER A 275 21.94 8.59 -7.54
CA SER A 275 22.33 7.20 -7.34
C SER A 275 23.77 7.09 -6.84
N ASP A 276 24.05 7.79 -5.72
CA ASP A 276 25.32 7.78 -5.00
C ASP A 276 25.12 7.29 -3.57
N ARG A 277 25.98 6.38 -3.14
CA ARG A 277 25.89 5.76 -1.82
C ARG A 277 25.87 6.78 -0.67
N GLN A 278 26.77 7.76 -0.73
CA GLN A 278 26.90 8.74 0.34
C GLN A 278 25.66 9.62 0.44
N THR A 279 25.16 10.09 -0.70
CA THR A 279 23.95 10.91 -0.79
C THR A 279 22.72 10.14 -0.29
N ILE A 280 22.58 8.87 -0.65
CA ILE A 280 21.47 8.02 -0.20
C ILE A 280 21.51 7.82 1.33
N VAL A 281 22.68 7.47 1.88
CA VAL A 281 22.80 7.23 3.33
C VAL A 281 22.56 8.52 4.11
N GLU A 282 23.06 9.66 3.62
CA GLU A 282 22.81 10.98 4.26
C GLU A 282 21.33 11.37 4.19
N PHE A 283 20.68 11.14 3.04
CA PHE A 283 19.23 11.36 2.89
C PHE A 283 18.43 10.53 3.90
N MET A 284 18.76 9.25 4.04
CA MET A 284 18.09 8.36 4.99
C MET A 284 18.43 8.72 6.44
N ARG A 285 19.63 9.20 6.73
CA ARG A 285 20.06 9.55 8.09
C ARG A 285 19.12 10.53 8.77
N THR A 286 18.62 11.52 8.04
CA THR A 286 17.72 12.56 8.55
C THR A 286 16.24 12.24 8.36
N LEU A 287 15.91 11.15 7.65
CA LEU A 287 14.54 10.80 7.32
C LEU A 287 13.81 10.22 8.54
N PRO A 288 12.66 10.78 8.96
CA PRO A 288 11.82 10.17 9.99
C PRO A 288 11.39 8.76 9.58
N THR A 289 11.47 7.80 10.51
CA THR A 289 11.12 6.39 10.24
C THR A 289 9.72 6.24 9.67
N ARG A 290 8.76 7.07 10.09
CA ARG A 290 7.38 7.08 9.59
C ARG A 290 7.24 7.34 8.09
N LYS A 291 8.23 7.98 7.45
CA LYS A 291 8.22 8.24 6.01
C LYS A 291 8.60 7.03 5.16
N VAL A 292 9.10 5.98 5.80
CA VAL A 292 9.43 4.72 5.13
C VAL A 292 8.16 3.88 5.01
N ASN A 293 7.87 3.42 3.81
CA ASN A 293 6.76 2.50 3.57
C ASN A 293 6.98 1.20 4.38
N GLY A 294 5.94 0.68 5.02
CA GLY A 294 6.05 -0.46 5.94
C GLY A 294 6.21 -0.10 7.42
N ILE A 295 6.49 1.16 7.78
CA ILE A 295 6.47 1.60 9.18
C ILE A 295 5.14 2.29 9.47
N GLY A 296 4.19 1.53 10.04
CA GLY A 296 2.89 2.01 10.51
C GLY A 296 2.98 2.75 11.86
N ARG A 297 1.85 3.30 12.34
CA ARG A 297 1.78 4.06 13.62
C ARG A 297 2.24 3.25 14.84
N VAL A 298 1.87 1.98 14.88
CA VAL A 298 2.23 1.09 16.00
C VAL A 298 3.73 0.92 16.05
N PHE A 299 4.36 0.56 14.94
CA PHE A 299 5.80 0.31 14.89
C PHE A 299 6.61 1.60 15.07
N GLU A 300 6.14 2.74 14.53
CA GLU A 300 6.72 4.06 14.80
C GLU A 300 6.78 4.38 16.30
N ARG A 301 5.66 4.20 17.03
CA ARG A 301 5.63 4.44 18.48
C ARG A 301 6.51 3.50 19.27
N GLU A 302 6.64 2.24 18.85
CA GLU A 302 7.56 1.28 19.46
C GLU A 302 9.03 1.68 19.24
N LEU A 303 9.36 2.18 18.04
CA LEU A 303 10.70 2.68 17.71
C LEU A 303 11.02 3.98 18.44
N ASP A 304 10.09 4.94 18.45
CA ASP A 304 10.27 6.21 19.18
C ASP A 304 10.51 6.00 20.67
N ALA A 305 9.80 5.05 21.28
CA ALA A 305 9.96 4.71 22.69
C ALA A 305 11.38 4.25 23.05
N ILE A 306 12.10 3.63 22.11
CA ILE A 306 13.51 3.26 22.30
C ILE A 306 14.50 4.30 21.78
N GLY A 307 14.02 5.47 21.31
CA GLY A 307 14.84 6.58 20.82
C GLY A 307 15.19 6.52 19.34
N VAL A 308 14.52 5.68 18.54
CA VAL A 308 14.70 5.58 17.09
C VAL A 308 13.60 6.41 16.41
N LYS A 309 13.92 7.65 16.06
CA LYS A 309 13.02 8.62 15.39
C LYS A 309 13.29 8.73 13.90
N THR A 310 14.58 8.69 13.54
CA THR A 310 15.03 8.75 12.15
C THR A 310 15.63 7.41 11.72
N CYS A 311 15.81 7.22 10.42
CA CYS A 311 16.47 6.04 9.92
C CYS A 311 17.97 6.01 10.33
N GLY A 312 18.60 7.18 10.60
CA GLY A 312 19.96 7.25 11.12
C GLY A 312 20.10 6.71 12.53
N ASP A 313 19.08 6.90 13.39
CA ASP A 313 19.11 6.41 14.77
C ASP A 313 19.15 4.87 14.86
N ILE A 314 18.71 4.18 13.82
CA ILE A 314 18.67 2.72 13.74
C ILE A 314 20.05 2.13 14.03
N TYR A 315 21.12 2.71 13.48
CA TYR A 315 22.48 2.22 13.66
C TYR A 315 22.93 2.18 15.12
N ALA A 316 22.63 3.24 15.87
CA ALA A 316 23.00 3.34 17.29
C ALA A 316 22.34 2.23 18.15
N HIS A 317 21.18 1.74 17.71
CA HIS A 317 20.40 0.73 18.44
C HIS A 317 20.52 -0.69 17.87
N ARG A 318 21.35 -0.94 16.85
CA ARG A 318 21.41 -2.17 16.07
C ARG A 318 21.60 -3.45 16.90
N ALA A 319 22.34 -3.40 18.01
CA ALA A 319 22.56 -4.54 18.90
C ALA A 319 21.27 -5.00 19.62
N TYR A 320 20.30 -4.10 19.80
CA TYR A 320 19.06 -4.38 20.53
C TYR A 320 17.92 -4.84 19.64
N LEU A 321 17.89 -4.41 18.37
CA LEU A 321 16.71 -4.48 17.52
C LEU A 321 16.21 -5.91 17.29
N ALA A 322 17.11 -6.86 17.02
CA ALA A 322 16.73 -8.26 16.82
C ALA A 322 16.11 -8.88 18.09
N LYS A 323 16.65 -8.53 19.28
CA LYS A 323 16.15 -9.02 20.56
C LYS A 323 14.83 -8.37 20.96
N LEU A 324 14.61 -7.10 20.59
CA LEU A 324 13.38 -6.36 20.95
C LEU A 324 12.23 -6.68 20.01
N PHE A 325 12.46 -6.68 18.69
CA PHE A 325 11.43 -6.74 17.66
C PHE A 325 11.45 -8.02 16.81
N GLY A 326 12.46 -8.87 17.00
CA GLY A 326 12.66 -10.08 16.21
C GLY A 326 13.48 -9.86 14.95
N GLN A 327 13.91 -10.99 14.35
CA GLN A 327 14.88 -10.99 13.25
C GLN A 327 14.37 -10.26 12.00
N LYS A 328 13.11 -10.46 11.66
CA LYS A 328 12.51 -9.85 10.47
C LYS A 328 12.48 -8.32 10.54
N ALA A 329 12.04 -7.77 11.67
CA ALA A 329 12.03 -6.33 11.88
C ALA A 329 13.46 -5.75 11.89
N PHE A 330 14.42 -6.48 12.47
CA PHE A 330 15.84 -6.11 12.43
C PHE A 330 16.35 -6.00 10.98
N GLN A 331 16.13 -7.01 10.15
CA GLN A 331 16.54 -7.03 8.75
C GLN A 331 15.94 -5.85 7.96
N PHE A 332 14.63 -5.63 8.11
CA PHE A 332 13.95 -4.50 7.49
C PHE A 332 14.52 -3.14 7.91
N LEU A 333 14.80 -2.96 9.22
CA LEU A 333 15.38 -1.72 9.74
C LEU A 333 16.81 -1.49 9.24
N MET A 334 17.64 -2.54 9.10
CA MET A 334 18.98 -2.40 8.51
C MET A 334 18.90 -1.95 7.05
N GLN A 335 17.97 -2.50 6.26
CA GLN A 335 17.70 -2.04 4.90
C GLN A 335 17.22 -0.57 4.86
N CYS A 336 16.39 -0.16 5.84
CA CYS A 336 15.97 1.24 5.95
C CYS A 336 17.14 2.17 6.26
N TYR A 337 18.02 1.78 7.19
CA TYR A 337 19.22 2.55 7.52
C TYR A 337 20.12 2.77 6.30
N LEU A 338 20.34 1.71 5.50
CA LEU A 338 21.18 1.76 4.30
C LEU A 338 20.48 2.37 3.07
N GLY A 339 19.17 2.59 3.11
CA GLY A 339 18.40 3.03 1.94
C GLY A 339 18.32 1.96 0.85
N LEU A 340 18.34 0.69 1.21
CA LEU A 340 18.22 -0.43 0.29
C LEU A 340 16.75 -0.79 0.08
N GLY A 341 16.41 -1.19 -1.14
CA GLY A 341 15.09 -1.61 -1.55
C GLY A 341 15.16 -2.40 -2.86
N ARG A 342 14.02 -2.92 -3.32
CA ARG A 342 13.97 -3.67 -4.56
C ARG A 342 14.29 -2.80 -5.77
N THR A 343 15.04 -3.36 -6.70
CA THR A 343 15.39 -2.72 -7.98
C THR A 343 14.62 -3.33 -9.15
N ILE A 344 14.01 -4.49 -8.94
CA ILE A 344 13.26 -5.19 -9.98
C ILE A 344 11.81 -4.69 -9.96
N VAL A 345 11.36 -4.17 -11.09
CA VAL A 345 9.96 -3.83 -11.36
C VAL A 345 9.37 -4.92 -12.26
N LYS A 346 8.24 -5.48 -11.84
CA LYS A 346 7.51 -6.51 -12.60
C LYS A 346 6.02 -6.15 -12.60
N PRO A 347 5.29 -6.50 -13.66
CA PRO A 347 3.84 -6.36 -13.69
C PRO A 347 3.19 -6.97 -12.45
N ALA A 348 2.15 -6.31 -11.94
CA ALA A 348 1.44 -6.78 -10.75
C ALA A 348 0.88 -8.22 -10.89
N GLU A 349 0.71 -8.66 -12.14
CA GLU A 349 0.24 -10.00 -12.49
C GLU A 349 1.24 -11.12 -12.20
N ASP A 350 2.53 -10.82 -12.30
CA ASP A 350 3.61 -11.78 -12.03
C ASP A 350 3.87 -11.97 -10.54
N ARG A 351 3.16 -11.23 -9.71
CA ARG A 351 3.28 -11.34 -8.25
C ARG A 351 2.49 -12.54 -7.75
N GLU A 352 3.15 -13.41 -7.01
CA GLU A 352 2.51 -14.55 -6.38
C GLU A 352 1.50 -14.07 -5.32
N ARG A 353 0.22 -14.35 -5.57
CA ARG A 353 -0.85 -14.01 -4.62
C ARG A 353 -0.82 -14.97 -3.44
N LYS A 354 -0.92 -14.44 -2.21
CA LYS A 354 -0.89 -15.23 -0.97
C LYS A 354 -2.29 -15.63 -0.47
N SER A 355 -3.31 -14.84 -0.78
CA SER A 355 -4.69 -15.07 -0.34
C SER A 355 -5.71 -14.45 -1.27
N VAL A 356 -6.96 -14.93 -1.19
CA VAL A 356 -8.16 -14.30 -1.78
C VAL A 356 -9.19 -14.19 -0.68
N GLY A 357 -9.84 -13.05 -0.55
CA GLY A 357 -10.85 -12.84 0.50
C GLY A 357 -11.80 -11.71 0.17
N THR A 358 -13.01 -11.82 0.70
CA THR A 358 -14.11 -10.87 0.59
C THR A 358 -14.62 -10.56 1.97
N GLU A 359 -14.88 -9.29 2.28
CA GLU A 359 -15.50 -8.88 3.53
C GLU A 359 -16.52 -7.77 3.29
N THR A 360 -17.64 -7.87 3.97
CA THR A 360 -18.74 -6.93 3.84
C THR A 360 -19.05 -6.29 5.18
N THR A 361 -19.24 -4.99 5.14
CA THR A 361 -19.65 -4.18 6.27
C THR A 361 -21.16 -3.92 6.19
N PHE A 362 -21.87 -3.97 7.31
CA PHE A 362 -23.33 -3.81 7.39
C PHE A 362 -23.77 -3.14 8.70
N ARG A 363 -25.02 -2.68 8.76
CA ARG A 363 -25.63 -2.21 10.03
C ARG A 363 -25.61 -3.34 11.05
N GLU A 364 -25.62 -2.99 12.36
CA GLU A 364 -25.56 -3.96 13.46
C GLU A 364 -26.59 -5.07 13.26
N LEU A 365 -26.14 -6.32 13.22
CA LEU A 365 -26.94 -7.51 13.01
C LEU A 365 -26.66 -8.51 14.13
N GLY A 366 -27.71 -8.89 14.88
CA GLY A 366 -27.61 -9.84 16.00
C GLY A 366 -28.49 -11.09 15.83
N ASP A 367 -29.41 -11.07 14.86
CA ASP A 367 -30.24 -12.23 14.57
C ASP A 367 -29.38 -13.37 13.98
N ARG A 368 -29.57 -14.58 14.54
CA ARG A 368 -28.71 -15.71 14.21
C ARG A 368 -28.93 -16.23 12.78
N ASP A 369 -30.18 -16.22 12.32
CA ASP A 369 -30.51 -16.72 10.99
C ASP A 369 -30.05 -15.70 9.94
N ALA A 370 -30.27 -14.42 10.17
CA ALA A 370 -29.74 -13.36 9.31
C ALA A 370 -28.18 -13.34 9.25
N LEU A 371 -27.50 -13.70 10.34
CA LEU A 371 -26.03 -13.87 10.31
C LEU A 371 -25.60 -15.09 9.48
N ARG A 372 -26.36 -16.18 9.49
CA ARG A 372 -26.11 -17.35 8.62
C ARG A 372 -26.34 -17.02 7.15
N ASP A 373 -27.41 -16.29 6.85
CA ASP A 373 -27.70 -15.80 5.49
C ASP A 373 -26.60 -14.87 5.00
N LYS A 374 -26.12 -13.96 5.86
CA LYS A 374 -25.00 -13.10 5.52
C LYS A 374 -23.71 -13.87 5.26
N LEU A 375 -23.44 -14.91 6.05
CA LEU A 375 -22.30 -15.80 5.81
C LEU A 375 -22.43 -16.54 4.46
N ARG A 376 -23.64 -16.96 4.09
CA ARG A 376 -23.92 -17.58 2.80
C ARG A 376 -23.60 -16.61 1.66
N HIS A 377 -24.09 -15.40 1.76
CA HIS A 377 -23.84 -14.36 0.76
C HIS A 377 -22.34 -14.05 0.59
N VAL A 378 -21.58 -13.89 1.69
CA VAL A 378 -20.13 -13.67 1.65
C VAL A 378 -19.40 -14.87 1.03
N ALA A 379 -19.91 -16.11 1.23
CA ALA A 379 -19.34 -17.30 0.61
C ALA A 379 -19.56 -17.32 -0.91
N GLU A 380 -20.72 -16.85 -1.38
CA GLU A 380 -21.06 -16.73 -2.80
C GLU A 380 -20.22 -15.67 -3.49
N GLU A 381 -20.03 -14.50 -2.85
CA GLU A 381 -19.14 -13.45 -3.32
C GLU A 381 -17.70 -13.97 -3.45
N LEU A 382 -17.20 -14.67 -2.41
CA LEU A 382 -15.85 -15.24 -2.43
C LEU A 382 -15.69 -16.32 -3.50
N GLU A 383 -16.72 -17.14 -3.78
CA GLU A 383 -16.68 -18.08 -4.92
C GLU A 383 -16.49 -17.32 -6.25
N GLY A 384 -17.22 -16.20 -6.44
CA GLY A 384 -17.07 -15.32 -7.60
C GLY A 384 -15.64 -14.84 -7.76
N ASP A 385 -15.04 -14.36 -6.67
CA ASP A 385 -13.66 -13.89 -6.62
C ASP A 385 -12.65 -15.01 -6.91
N LEU A 386 -12.85 -16.20 -6.33
CA LEU A 386 -11.98 -17.36 -6.55
C LEU A 386 -12.06 -17.87 -7.99
N LYS A 387 -13.25 -17.85 -8.60
CA LYS A 387 -13.42 -18.17 -10.02
C LYS A 387 -12.69 -17.18 -10.92
N ARG A 388 -12.90 -15.88 -10.67
CA ARG A 388 -12.27 -14.81 -11.46
C ARG A 388 -10.75 -14.85 -11.36
N THR A 389 -10.21 -15.13 -10.16
CA THR A 389 -8.78 -15.19 -9.91
C THR A 389 -8.14 -16.51 -10.27
N GLU A 390 -8.95 -17.56 -10.54
CA GLU A 390 -8.51 -18.92 -10.83
C GLU A 390 -7.69 -19.55 -9.70
N TYR A 391 -8.14 -19.34 -8.45
CA TYR A 391 -7.52 -19.93 -7.26
C TYR A 391 -8.51 -20.77 -6.45
N LYS A 392 -7.96 -21.68 -5.65
CA LYS A 392 -8.61 -22.38 -4.55
C LYS A 392 -7.67 -22.36 -3.34
N GLY A 393 -8.19 -22.37 -2.12
CA GLY A 393 -7.38 -22.26 -0.91
C GLY A 393 -7.49 -23.47 0.01
N ARG A 394 -6.41 -23.79 0.71
CA ARG A 394 -6.38 -24.90 1.68
C ARG A 394 -6.78 -24.47 3.09
N THR A 395 -6.58 -23.22 3.45
CA THR A 395 -6.99 -22.70 4.76
C THR A 395 -8.07 -21.66 4.58
N LEU A 396 -9.19 -21.82 5.30
CA LEU A 396 -10.31 -20.89 5.32
C LEU A 396 -10.33 -20.13 6.63
N CYS A 397 -10.39 -18.80 6.56
CA CYS A 397 -10.49 -17.88 7.69
C CYS A 397 -11.82 -17.15 7.65
N ILE A 398 -12.48 -17.02 8.80
CA ILE A 398 -13.58 -16.08 9.03
C ILE A 398 -13.06 -14.90 9.86
N LYS A 399 -13.38 -13.68 9.43
CA LYS A 399 -13.15 -12.43 10.16
C LYS A 399 -14.51 -11.83 10.51
N ILE A 400 -14.73 -11.51 11.76
CA ILE A 400 -15.91 -10.77 12.21
C ILE A 400 -15.47 -9.53 12.97
N LYS A 401 -16.27 -8.45 12.87
CA LYS A 401 -16.13 -7.26 13.71
C LYS A 401 -17.42 -7.04 14.49
N LEU A 402 -17.30 -6.92 15.80
CA LEU A 402 -18.41 -6.66 16.69
C LEU A 402 -18.92 -5.21 16.56
N HIS A 403 -20.11 -4.97 17.04
CA HIS A 403 -20.66 -3.61 17.17
C HIS A 403 -19.81 -2.70 18.07
N THR A 404 -18.93 -3.29 18.91
CA THR A 404 -17.93 -2.61 19.75
C THR A 404 -16.63 -2.29 19.00
N TYR A 405 -16.54 -2.63 17.72
CA TYR A 405 -15.33 -2.56 16.85
C TYR A 405 -14.24 -3.60 17.14
N GLU A 406 -14.44 -4.47 18.11
CA GLU A 406 -13.52 -5.58 18.38
C GLU A 406 -13.54 -6.58 17.23
N VAL A 407 -12.36 -7.03 16.78
CA VAL A 407 -12.19 -7.94 15.65
C VAL A 407 -11.81 -9.33 16.15
N HIS A 408 -12.54 -10.34 15.68
CA HIS A 408 -12.22 -11.73 15.93
C HIS A 408 -11.97 -12.46 14.61
N THR A 409 -10.89 -13.24 14.57
CA THR A 409 -10.55 -14.08 13.42
C THR A 409 -10.44 -15.53 13.88
N ARG A 410 -11.01 -16.45 13.11
CA ARG A 410 -10.89 -17.90 13.29
C ARG A 410 -10.51 -18.53 11.97
N GLN A 411 -9.78 -19.63 12.01
CA GLN A 411 -9.40 -20.35 10.80
C GLN A 411 -9.60 -21.86 10.96
N THR A 412 -9.81 -22.51 9.84
CA THR A 412 -9.89 -23.97 9.73
C THR A 412 -9.19 -24.43 8.45
N THR A 413 -8.73 -25.68 8.45
CA THR A 413 -8.11 -26.30 7.28
C THR A 413 -9.03 -27.40 6.79
N PRO A 414 -9.85 -27.17 5.74
CA PRO A 414 -10.65 -28.20 5.10
C PRO A 414 -9.77 -29.36 4.60
N PRO A 415 -10.32 -30.58 4.44
CA PRO A 415 -9.56 -31.74 3.95
C PRO A 415 -9.08 -31.61 2.51
N PHE A 416 -9.66 -30.70 1.75
CA PHE A 416 -9.27 -30.36 0.37
C PHE A 416 -9.31 -28.85 0.15
N ALA A 417 -8.68 -28.38 -0.91
CA ALA A 417 -8.68 -26.96 -1.26
C ALA A 417 -10.05 -26.52 -1.77
N VAL A 418 -10.63 -25.50 -1.14
CA VAL A 418 -12.00 -25.03 -1.37
C VAL A 418 -12.04 -23.78 -2.27
N ASN A 419 -13.09 -23.70 -3.11
CA ASN A 419 -13.41 -22.54 -3.94
C ASN A 419 -14.89 -22.43 -4.31
N LYS A 420 -15.74 -23.31 -3.76
CA LYS A 420 -17.19 -23.30 -3.99
C LYS A 420 -17.90 -22.71 -2.79
N ALA A 421 -18.96 -21.95 -3.02
CA ALA A 421 -19.76 -21.32 -1.97
C ALA A 421 -20.28 -22.32 -0.94
N ASP A 422 -20.73 -23.50 -1.37
CA ASP A 422 -21.23 -24.53 -0.47
C ASP A 422 -20.15 -25.06 0.48
N ASP A 423 -18.92 -25.29 -0.02
CA ASP A 423 -17.82 -25.73 0.81
C ASP A 423 -17.34 -24.59 1.72
N LEU A 424 -17.22 -23.37 1.19
CA LEU A 424 -16.85 -22.17 1.97
C LEU A 424 -17.84 -21.96 3.13
N TYR A 425 -19.13 -22.02 2.86
CA TYR A 425 -20.18 -21.92 3.88
C TYR A 425 -20.11 -23.09 4.87
N ARG A 426 -20.06 -24.33 4.37
CA ARG A 426 -20.02 -25.55 5.20
C ARG A 426 -18.90 -25.53 6.22
N TYR A 427 -17.71 -25.11 5.83
CA TYR A 427 -16.54 -25.09 6.73
C TYR A 427 -16.44 -23.80 7.56
N SER A 428 -17.08 -22.70 7.16
CA SER A 428 -17.10 -21.46 7.95
C SER A 428 -18.22 -21.41 8.98
N LEU A 429 -19.36 -22.05 8.74
CA LEU A 429 -20.51 -22.05 9.64
C LEU A 429 -20.17 -22.53 11.07
N PRO A 430 -19.43 -23.64 11.28
CA PRO A 430 -19.05 -24.07 12.64
C PRO A 430 -18.20 -23.03 13.38
N MET A 431 -17.37 -22.25 12.66
CA MET A 431 -16.58 -21.18 13.26
C MET A 431 -17.46 -20.02 13.71
N LEU A 432 -18.45 -19.64 12.90
CA LEU A 432 -19.42 -18.61 13.26
C LEU A 432 -20.27 -19.06 14.46
N GLU A 433 -20.78 -20.29 14.46
CA GLU A 433 -21.58 -20.83 15.55
C GLU A 433 -20.80 -20.93 16.87
N LYS A 434 -19.51 -21.25 16.79
CA LYS A 434 -18.62 -21.22 17.95
C LYS A 434 -18.48 -19.80 18.51
N LEU A 435 -18.29 -18.79 17.64
CA LEU A 435 -18.23 -17.38 18.06
C LEU A 435 -19.56 -16.91 18.66
N MET A 436 -20.72 -17.35 18.12
CA MET A 436 -22.05 -17.06 18.68
C MET A 436 -22.27 -17.68 20.08
N LYS A 437 -21.55 -18.77 20.41
CA LYS A 437 -21.58 -19.38 21.74
C LYS A 437 -20.57 -18.73 22.69
N GLU A 438 -19.40 -18.33 22.20
CA GLU A 438 -18.33 -17.71 22.99
C GLU A 438 -18.67 -16.28 23.40
N ILE A 439 -19.43 -15.54 22.58
CA ILE A 439 -19.73 -14.12 22.78
C ILE A 439 -21.22 -13.95 23.04
N PRO A 440 -21.64 -13.69 24.31
CA PRO A 440 -23.02 -13.39 24.63
C PRO A 440 -23.51 -12.15 23.87
N ASP A 441 -24.77 -12.14 23.44
CA ASP A 441 -25.41 -11.04 22.71
C ASP A 441 -24.60 -10.54 21.50
N LEU A 442 -24.00 -11.49 20.76
CA LEU A 442 -23.20 -11.20 19.58
C LEU A 442 -23.97 -10.30 18.60
N LYS A 443 -23.44 -9.12 18.35
CA LYS A 443 -23.90 -8.21 17.29
C LYS A 443 -22.73 -7.88 16.39
N LEU A 444 -22.86 -8.24 15.13
CA LEU A 444 -21.81 -8.02 14.11
C LEU A 444 -22.12 -6.78 13.29
N ARG A 445 -21.06 -6.18 12.80
CA ARG A 445 -21.10 -5.08 11.84
C ARG A 445 -20.22 -5.33 10.60
N LEU A 446 -19.39 -6.38 10.62
CA LEU A 446 -18.61 -6.85 9.49
C LEU A 446 -18.47 -8.36 9.57
N MET A 447 -18.53 -8.98 8.42
CA MET A 447 -18.23 -10.40 8.23
C MET A 447 -17.43 -10.57 6.94
N GLY A 448 -16.37 -11.37 6.99
CA GLY A 448 -15.54 -11.67 5.84
C GLY A 448 -15.02 -13.11 5.86
N LEU A 449 -14.78 -13.64 4.69
CA LEU A 449 -14.13 -14.92 4.46
C LEU A 449 -12.87 -14.72 3.64
N ARG A 450 -11.81 -15.43 3.98
CA ARG A 450 -10.52 -15.40 3.27
C ARG A 450 -9.99 -16.82 3.14
N VAL A 451 -9.47 -17.16 1.98
CA VAL A 451 -8.69 -18.38 1.79
C VAL A 451 -7.21 -18.04 1.64
N THR A 452 -6.37 -18.84 2.28
CA THR A 452 -4.91 -18.76 2.21
C THR A 452 -4.31 -20.09 1.78
N GLN A 453 -2.99 -20.17 1.60
CA GLN A 453 -2.32 -21.33 1.00
C GLN A 453 -2.99 -21.69 -0.33
N ILE A 454 -3.07 -20.69 -1.20
CA ILE A 454 -3.82 -20.79 -2.45
C ILE A 454 -3.06 -21.61 -3.50
N ILE A 455 -3.83 -22.27 -4.36
CA ILE A 455 -3.35 -23.09 -5.46
C ILE A 455 -4.03 -22.58 -6.73
N SER A 456 -3.25 -22.28 -7.78
CA SER A 456 -3.81 -21.92 -9.08
C SER A 456 -4.61 -23.06 -9.68
N THR A 457 -5.76 -22.75 -10.25
CA THR A 457 -6.59 -23.68 -11.01
C THR A 457 -6.36 -23.59 -12.52
N LYS A 458 -5.45 -22.71 -12.97
CA LYS A 458 -5.03 -22.63 -14.37
C LYS A 458 -4.48 -23.99 -14.79
N LYS A 459 -4.99 -24.52 -15.91
CA LYS A 459 -4.39 -25.72 -16.53
C LYS A 459 -2.96 -25.37 -16.92
N PRO A 460 -1.95 -26.20 -16.59
CA PRO A 460 -0.60 -25.97 -17.07
C PRO A 460 -0.66 -25.92 -18.60
N GLY A 461 -0.12 -24.86 -19.18
CA GLY A 461 0.01 -24.78 -20.64
C GLY A 461 0.77 -26.00 -21.15
N ILE A 462 0.19 -26.70 -22.12
CA ILE A 462 0.89 -27.80 -22.79
C ILE A 462 1.86 -27.14 -23.76
N ASP A 463 3.14 -27.34 -23.53
CA ASP A 463 4.18 -26.94 -24.49
C ASP A 463 3.90 -27.62 -25.83
N PHE A 464 4.20 -26.94 -26.94
CA PHE A 464 3.97 -27.43 -28.30
C PHE A 464 4.56 -28.83 -28.57
N PHE A 465 5.45 -29.31 -27.72
CA PHE A 465 6.03 -30.65 -27.73
C PHE A 465 5.42 -31.65 -26.71
N GLY A 466 4.27 -31.36 -26.12
CA GLY A 466 3.57 -32.30 -25.24
C GLY A 466 4.25 -32.54 -23.87
N ARG A 467 5.27 -31.78 -23.51
CA ARG A 467 5.87 -31.81 -22.17
C ARG A 467 5.11 -30.86 -21.26
N ALA A 468 4.55 -31.40 -20.18
CA ALA A 468 3.99 -30.57 -19.12
C ALA A 468 5.08 -29.63 -18.59
N ALA A 469 4.86 -28.32 -18.72
CA ALA A 469 5.74 -27.34 -18.08
C ALA A 469 5.83 -27.69 -16.59
N LYS A 470 7.03 -28.02 -16.14
CA LYS A 470 7.29 -28.16 -14.70
C LYS A 470 7.14 -26.77 -14.10
N THR A 471 5.92 -26.48 -13.62
CA THR A 471 5.77 -25.43 -12.62
C THR A 471 6.63 -25.85 -11.44
N SER A 472 7.65 -25.10 -11.16
CA SER A 472 8.48 -25.26 -9.97
C SER A 472 7.60 -24.97 -8.73
N SER A 473 6.75 -25.92 -8.38
CA SER A 473 6.18 -25.99 -7.06
C SER A 473 7.27 -26.50 -6.14
N THR A 474 8.09 -25.63 -5.64
CA THR A 474 8.87 -25.87 -4.43
C THR A 474 7.85 -26.01 -3.29
N SER A 475 7.31 -27.23 -3.16
CA SER A 475 6.74 -27.66 -1.89
C SER A 475 7.88 -27.66 -0.88
N SER A 476 7.97 -26.60 -0.08
CA SER A 476 8.77 -26.61 1.13
C SER A 476 8.20 -27.70 2.05
N LYS A 477 8.73 -28.91 1.92
CA LYS A 477 8.70 -29.88 3.01
C LYS A 477 9.42 -29.20 4.18
N ALA A 478 8.70 -28.96 5.26
CA ALA A 478 9.28 -28.63 6.53
C ALA A 478 10.19 -29.79 6.95
N SER A 479 11.45 -29.75 6.54
CA SER A 479 12.51 -30.51 7.14
C SER A 479 13.14 -29.62 8.19
N THR A 480 12.91 -29.93 9.46
CA THR A 480 13.71 -29.50 10.58
C THR A 480 15.16 -29.94 10.33
N SER A 481 15.94 -29.09 9.66
CA SER A 481 17.38 -29.15 9.72
C SER A 481 17.85 -27.80 10.27
N LYS A 482 18.48 -27.87 11.43
CA LYS A 482 19.29 -26.80 11.99
C LYS A 482 20.40 -26.49 10.99
N ASN A 483 20.24 -25.46 10.19
CA ASN A 483 21.33 -24.79 9.51
C ASN A 483 21.34 -23.34 10.01
N GLU A 484 22.24 -23.09 10.94
CA GLU A 484 22.70 -21.76 11.30
C GLU A 484 23.46 -21.21 10.09
N GLY A 485 22.91 -20.19 9.41
CA GLY A 485 23.70 -19.40 8.50
C GLY A 485 23.08 -18.84 7.22
N THR A 486 21.88 -19.18 6.84
CA THR A 486 21.23 -18.50 5.68
C THR A 486 20.15 -17.55 6.17
N TRP A 487 20.42 -16.25 6.09
CA TRP A 487 19.47 -15.20 6.38
C TRP A 487 18.42 -15.15 5.27
N GLU A 488 17.20 -15.59 5.53
CA GLU A 488 16.07 -15.34 4.65
C GLU A 488 15.81 -13.83 4.63
N THR A 489 16.06 -13.20 3.48
CA THR A 489 15.62 -11.82 3.23
C THR A 489 14.11 -11.78 3.30
N TRP A 490 13.58 -11.00 4.23
CA TRP A 490 12.14 -10.85 4.32
C TRP A 490 11.66 -9.90 3.21
N PRO A 491 10.64 -10.30 2.43
CA PRO A 491 10.12 -9.43 1.38
C PRO A 491 9.60 -8.13 2.02
N GLU A 492 10.13 -7.00 1.59
CA GLU A 492 9.66 -5.65 1.91
C GLU A 492 8.14 -5.53 1.75
N GLU A 493 7.61 -6.29 0.81
CA GLU A 493 6.22 -6.43 0.46
C GLU A 493 5.31 -6.87 1.62
N GLU A 494 5.78 -7.71 2.57
CA GLU A 494 4.94 -8.12 3.71
C GLU A 494 4.69 -6.96 4.68
N PHE A 495 5.65 -6.05 4.86
CA PHE A 495 5.45 -4.84 5.64
C PHE A 495 4.54 -3.84 4.93
N GLU A 496 4.67 -3.73 3.61
CA GLU A 496 3.79 -2.89 2.80
C GLU A 496 2.35 -3.42 2.84
N GLU A 497 2.15 -4.73 2.69
CA GLU A 497 0.84 -5.37 2.80
C GLU A 497 0.22 -5.18 4.19
N ALA A 498 1.01 -5.36 5.26
CA ALA A 498 0.53 -5.15 6.62
C ALA A 498 0.12 -3.68 6.87
N ALA A 499 0.93 -2.73 6.40
CA ALA A 499 0.61 -1.31 6.52
C ALA A 499 -0.60 -0.91 5.64
N GLN A 500 -0.79 -1.54 4.49
CA GLN A 500 -1.96 -1.34 3.65
C GLN A 500 -3.22 -1.91 4.30
N GLN A 501 -3.13 -3.09 4.90
CA GLN A 501 -4.23 -3.69 5.64
C GLN A 501 -4.65 -2.83 6.84
N GLU A 502 -3.68 -2.32 7.60
CA GLU A 502 -3.95 -1.39 8.71
C GLU A 502 -4.71 -0.15 8.23
N ARG A 503 -4.28 0.46 7.12
CA ARG A 503 -4.98 1.62 6.53
C ARG A 503 -6.41 1.30 6.10
N ASN A 504 -6.62 0.14 5.46
CA ASN A 504 -7.95 -0.27 5.01
C ASN A 504 -8.89 -0.53 6.20
N ASP A 505 -8.39 -1.17 7.25
CA ASP A 505 -9.17 -1.43 8.47
C ASP A 505 -9.57 -0.12 9.17
N GLU A 506 -8.67 0.86 9.22
CA GLU A 506 -8.97 2.20 9.76
C GLU A 506 -9.98 2.98 8.92
N MET A 507 -9.85 2.93 7.59
CA MET A 507 -10.81 3.56 6.67
C MET A 507 -12.22 3.03 6.91
N ASN A 508 -12.37 1.71 7.01
CA ASN A 508 -13.63 1.06 7.29
C ASN A 508 -14.21 1.44 8.67
N GLU A 509 -13.36 1.66 9.67
CA GLU A 509 -13.79 2.09 11.00
C GLU A 509 -14.30 3.53 11.02
N LEU A 510 -13.59 4.42 10.33
CA LEU A 510 -13.95 5.83 10.24
C LEU A 510 -15.23 6.07 9.44
N GLU A 511 -15.45 5.29 8.36
CA GLU A 511 -16.67 5.39 7.56
C GLU A 511 -17.92 5.16 8.40
N LYS A 512 -17.88 4.17 9.28
CA LYS A 512 -19.01 3.87 10.16
C LYS A 512 -19.20 4.89 11.27
N LEU A 513 -18.11 5.42 11.83
CA LEU A 513 -18.21 6.52 12.77
C LEU A 513 -18.94 7.71 12.14
N SER A 514 -18.64 7.98 10.85
CA SER A 514 -19.33 9.01 10.09
C SER A 514 -20.82 8.74 9.89
N GLN A 515 -21.19 7.47 9.64
CA GLN A 515 -22.60 7.06 9.52
C GLN A 515 -23.33 7.13 10.87
N GLU A 516 -22.70 6.77 11.99
CA GLU A 516 -23.29 6.81 13.35
C GLU A 516 -23.52 8.24 13.87
N GLN A 517 -22.66 9.19 13.50
CA GLN A 517 -22.77 10.60 13.91
C GLN A 517 -23.80 11.39 13.08
N GLY A 518 -24.48 10.71 12.16
CA GLY A 518 -25.71 11.20 11.56
C GLY A 518 -25.55 12.40 10.65
N TYR A 519 -25.10 12.17 9.44
CA TYR A 519 -25.75 12.84 8.33
C TYR A 519 -27.09 12.14 8.09
N GLN A 520 -28.09 12.46 8.92
CA GLN A 520 -29.50 12.28 8.59
C GLN A 520 -29.82 13.26 7.46
N GLU A 521 -29.34 12.98 6.25
CA GLU A 521 -30.11 13.37 5.09
C GLU A 521 -31.33 12.45 5.09
N GLU A 522 -32.52 13.06 5.18
CA GLU A 522 -33.81 12.40 4.91
C GLU A 522 -33.61 11.48 3.71
N GLU A 523 -33.73 10.19 3.94
CA GLU A 523 -33.77 9.15 2.92
C GLU A 523 -34.96 9.46 1.99
N ARG A 524 -34.72 10.22 0.94
CA ARG A 524 -35.51 10.08 -0.27
C ARG A 524 -35.15 8.72 -0.81
N SER A 525 -36.10 7.82 -0.73
CA SER A 525 -36.06 6.44 -1.22
C SER A 525 -35.80 6.41 -2.74
N ALA A 526 -34.54 6.52 -3.14
CA ALA A 526 -34.08 6.06 -4.43
C ALA A 526 -33.42 4.69 -4.22
N PRO A 527 -33.68 3.70 -5.08
CA PRO A 527 -32.97 2.43 -4.98
C PRO A 527 -31.45 2.71 -4.98
N GLU A 528 -30.74 2.19 -3.98
CA GLU A 528 -29.30 2.35 -3.88
C GLU A 528 -28.65 1.97 -5.22
N PRO A 529 -27.87 2.87 -5.86
CA PRO A 529 -27.22 2.53 -7.11
C PRO A 529 -26.23 1.41 -6.84
N GLN A 530 -26.52 0.21 -7.32
CA GLN A 530 -25.58 -0.91 -7.27
C GLN A 530 -24.39 -0.54 -8.15
N TRP A 531 -23.20 -0.51 -7.58
CA TRP A 531 -21.98 -0.25 -8.34
C TRP A 531 -21.56 -1.49 -9.10
N GLN A 532 -21.55 -1.41 -10.41
CA GLN A 532 -21.03 -2.50 -11.24
C GLN A 532 -19.54 -2.30 -11.46
N CYS A 533 -18.75 -3.34 -11.20
CA CYS A 533 -17.33 -3.30 -11.55
C CYS A 533 -17.19 -3.16 -13.08
N PRO A 534 -16.54 -2.11 -13.58
CA PRO A 534 -16.44 -1.87 -15.02
C PRO A 534 -15.59 -2.91 -15.75
N ILE A 535 -14.81 -3.70 -15.01
CA ILE A 535 -13.89 -4.69 -15.57
C ILE A 535 -14.52 -6.07 -15.66
N CYS A 536 -15.37 -6.47 -14.71
CA CYS A 536 -15.98 -7.80 -14.68
C CYS A 536 -17.51 -7.79 -14.63
N SER A 537 -18.13 -6.57 -14.64
CA SER A 537 -19.59 -6.35 -14.61
C SER A 537 -20.32 -6.97 -13.40
N ILE A 538 -19.60 -7.34 -12.34
CA ILE A 538 -20.18 -7.85 -11.11
C ILE A 538 -20.67 -6.68 -10.27
N SER A 539 -21.95 -6.72 -9.87
CA SER A 539 -22.52 -5.75 -8.93
C SER A 539 -21.84 -5.87 -7.57
N GLN A 540 -21.40 -4.74 -7.03
CA GLN A 540 -20.79 -4.62 -5.72
C GLN A 540 -21.69 -3.79 -4.81
N PRO A 541 -21.71 -4.06 -3.50
CA PRO A 541 -22.31 -3.14 -2.54
C PRO A 541 -21.67 -1.74 -2.68
N PRO A 542 -22.39 -0.66 -2.42
CA PRO A 542 -21.87 0.71 -2.46
C PRO A 542 -21.00 0.99 -1.23
N ASP A 543 -19.95 0.20 -1.02
CA ASP A 543 -18.94 0.32 0.02
C ASP A 543 -17.58 0.56 -0.64
N ASP A 544 -17.04 1.73 -0.38
CA ASP A 544 -15.83 2.25 -1.00
C ASP A 544 -14.61 1.34 -0.83
N ALA A 545 -14.45 0.71 0.33
CA ALA A 545 -13.28 -0.10 0.62
C ALA A 545 -13.32 -1.46 -0.09
N SER A 546 -14.49 -2.12 -0.09
CA SER A 546 -14.68 -3.39 -0.80
C SER A 546 -14.61 -3.19 -2.31
N PHE A 547 -15.16 -2.09 -2.82
CA PHE A 547 -15.14 -1.80 -4.24
C PHE A 547 -13.74 -1.44 -4.73
N ASN A 548 -12.95 -0.64 -3.98
CA ASN A 548 -11.56 -0.36 -4.30
C ASN A 548 -10.70 -1.62 -4.28
N ALA A 549 -10.82 -2.44 -3.24
CA ALA A 549 -10.10 -3.70 -3.16
C ALA A 549 -10.46 -4.65 -4.32
N HIS A 550 -11.75 -4.66 -4.72
CA HIS A 550 -12.22 -5.42 -5.86
C HIS A 550 -11.68 -4.88 -7.19
N ILE A 551 -11.66 -3.58 -7.36
CA ILE A 551 -11.14 -2.94 -8.57
C ILE A 551 -9.64 -3.11 -8.71
N ASP A 552 -8.86 -2.87 -7.66
CA ASP A 552 -7.42 -3.09 -7.66
C ASP A 552 -7.08 -4.54 -8.02
N PHE A 553 -7.91 -5.45 -7.57
CA PHE A 553 -7.82 -6.85 -7.94
C PHE A 553 -8.13 -7.10 -9.43
N CYS A 554 -9.21 -6.51 -9.96
CA CYS A 554 -9.60 -6.67 -11.36
C CYS A 554 -8.57 -6.04 -12.31
N LEU A 555 -8.01 -4.89 -11.94
CA LEU A 555 -6.99 -4.18 -12.70
C LEU A 555 -5.70 -4.96 -12.84
N SER A 556 -5.27 -5.58 -11.76
CA SER A 556 -3.97 -6.24 -11.74
C SER A 556 -3.89 -7.46 -12.66
N LYS A 557 -4.97 -7.95 -13.22
CA LYS A 557 -4.94 -9.24 -13.91
C LYS A 557 -5.49 -9.34 -15.33
N GLN A 558 -6.51 -8.64 -15.68
CA GLN A 558 -7.19 -8.87 -16.97
C GLN A 558 -6.96 -7.78 -18.00
N THR A 559 -7.04 -6.55 -17.61
CA THR A 559 -7.10 -5.41 -18.54
C THR A 559 -5.76 -5.18 -19.24
N ILE A 560 -4.65 -5.31 -18.52
CA ILE A 560 -3.31 -5.13 -19.12
C ILE A 560 -2.99 -6.25 -20.12
N ARG A 561 -3.43 -7.48 -19.86
CA ARG A 561 -3.20 -8.61 -20.79
C ARG A 561 -4.04 -8.52 -22.06
N GLU A 562 -5.28 -8.07 -21.97
CA GLU A 562 -6.18 -7.98 -23.13
C GLU A 562 -5.79 -6.83 -24.07
N VAL A 563 -5.45 -5.67 -23.49
CA VAL A 563 -5.02 -4.50 -24.27
C VAL A 563 -3.65 -4.74 -24.90
N VAL A 564 -2.68 -5.32 -24.19
CA VAL A 564 -1.37 -5.67 -24.75
C VAL A 564 -1.47 -6.77 -25.81
N LYS A 565 -2.42 -7.70 -25.70
CA LYS A 565 -2.69 -8.71 -26.73
C LYS A 565 -3.43 -8.15 -27.95
N SER A 566 -4.32 -7.16 -27.77
CA SER A 566 -5.06 -6.56 -28.88
C SER A 566 -4.24 -5.53 -29.67
N THR A 567 -3.18 -4.98 -29.08
CA THR A 567 -2.27 -4.03 -29.75
C THR A 567 -1.01 -4.69 -30.31
N ALA A 568 -0.75 -5.97 -30.03
CA ALA A 568 0.31 -6.72 -30.69
C ALA A 568 -0.15 -7.10 -32.11
N PRO A 569 0.54 -6.66 -33.19
CA PRO A 569 0.22 -7.09 -34.54
C PRO A 569 0.39 -8.60 -34.64
N SER A 570 -0.65 -9.28 -35.09
CA SER A 570 -0.60 -10.72 -35.41
C SER A 570 0.59 -11.01 -36.34
N PRO A 571 1.42 -12.01 -36.06
CA PRO A 571 2.45 -12.41 -37.01
C PRO A 571 1.75 -13.06 -38.21
N GLU A 572 1.65 -12.33 -39.31
CA GLU A 572 1.34 -12.94 -40.60
C GLU A 572 2.38 -14.00 -40.91
N LYS A 573 1.92 -15.21 -41.05
CA LYS A 573 2.68 -16.34 -41.58
C LYS A 573 2.96 -16.07 -43.04
N GLN A 574 4.08 -15.46 -43.37
CA GLN A 574 4.66 -15.55 -44.69
C GLN A 574 5.75 -16.61 -44.68
N SER A 575 5.42 -17.73 -45.29
CA SER A 575 6.34 -18.77 -45.70
C SER A 575 7.25 -18.24 -46.80
N ILE A 576 8.54 -18.05 -46.54
CA ILE A 576 9.55 -17.86 -47.58
C ILE A 576 10.64 -18.88 -47.33
N ALA A 577 10.78 -19.74 -48.35
CA ALA A 577 11.82 -20.74 -48.49
C ALA A 577 13.21 -20.13 -48.61
N PRO A 578 14.27 -20.81 -48.20
CA PRO A 578 15.64 -20.29 -48.26
C PRO A 578 16.23 -20.38 -49.65
N LYS A 579 16.90 -19.34 -50.12
CA LYS A 579 17.85 -19.38 -51.24
C LYS A 579 19.24 -18.87 -50.82
N PRO A 580 20.29 -19.31 -51.50
CA PRO A 580 21.58 -19.53 -50.90
C PRO A 580 22.55 -18.34 -50.99
N ILE A 581 23.56 -18.43 -50.13
CA ILE A 581 24.70 -17.54 -49.93
C ILE A 581 25.54 -17.40 -51.21
N THR A 582 25.84 -16.16 -51.65
CA THR A 582 27.03 -15.85 -52.41
C THR A 582 27.78 -14.68 -51.79
N LYS A 583 29.08 -14.92 -51.59
CA LYS A 583 30.08 -13.93 -51.16
C LYS A 583 30.44 -13.02 -52.34
N LYS A 584 30.62 -11.72 -52.12
CA LYS A 584 31.79 -10.89 -52.48
C LYS A 584 31.45 -9.40 -52.52
N GLY A 585 32.40 -8.61 -52.02
CA GLY A 585 32.70 -7.33 -52.60
C GLY A 585 32.84 -6.16 -51.61
N LYS A 586 34.10 -5.82 -51.35
CA LYS A 586 34.55 -4.60 -50.66
C LYS A 586 34.23 -3.34 -51.45
N ARG A 587 34.03 -2.25 -50.73
CA ARG A 587 34.46 -0.86 -50.94
C ARG A 587 33.34 0.18 -50.88
N GLY A 588 33.65 1.24 -50.08
CA GLY A 588 33.19 2.57 -50.37
C GLY A 588 32.41 3.23 -49.24
N ARG A 589 33.14 3.98 -48.39
CA ARG A 589 32.58 5.04 -47.57
C ARG A 589 32.23 6.19 -48.49
N PRO A 590 31.10 6.85 -48.32
CA PRO A 590 31.20 8.25 -47.97
C PRO A 590 30.28 8.66 -46.81
N LYS A 591 30.58 9.84 -46.32
CA LYS A 591 30.11 10.60 -45.18
C LYS A 591 28.64 11.03 -45.29
N ASN A 592 28.11 11.28 -44.11
CA ASN A 592 27.19 12.35 -43.73
C ASN A 592 25.70 12.17 -43.97
N GLU A 593 25.04 12.53 -42.85
CA GLU A 593 23.77 13.24 -42.73
C GLU A 593 22.52 12.41 -42.50
N GLY A 594 21.90 12.72 -41.37
CA GLY A 594 20.50 12.46 -41.12
C GLY A 594 20.16 12.09 -39.71
N SER A 595 20.27 13.07 -38.79
CA SER A 595 19.50 13.04 -37.56
C SER A 595 18.03 12.81 -37.90
N ILE A 596 17.48 11.69 -37.47
CA ILE A 596 16.01 11.50 -37.51
C ILE A 596 15.44 12.55 -36.56
N SER A 597 14.82 13.57 -37.14
CA SER A 597 14.30 14.71 -36.40
C SER A 597 13.18 14.28 -35.46
N GLU A 598 13.08 14.99 -34.35
CA GLU A 598 11.94 14.92 -33.40
C GLU A 598 10.56 14.94 -34.10
N GLN A 599 10.50 15.51 -35.31
CA GLN A 599 9.30 15.54 -36.14
C GLN A 599 8.84 14.14 -36.60
N GLN A 600 9.75 13.23 -36.96
CA GLN A 600 9.37 11.87 -37.37
C GLN A 600 8.92 11.01 -36.19
N ALA A 601 9.46 11.23 -35.01
CA ALA A 601 8.98 10.60 -33.79
C ALA A 601 7.61 11.15 -33.37
N ARG A 602 7.37 12.45 -33.56
CA ARG A 602 6.06 13.09 -33.37
C ARG A 602 5.04 12.66 -34.42
N GLU A 603 5.41 12.48 -35.66
CA GLU A 603 4.52 11.97 -36.72
C GLU A 603 4.15 10.51 -36.51
N LYS A 604 5.06 9.65 -36.10
CA LYS A 604 4.72 8.27 -35.72
C LYS A 604 3.82 8.22 -34.48
N ARG A 605 4.00 9.10 -33.51
CA ARG A 605 3.12 9.25 -32.36
C ARG A 605 1.74 9.78 -32.76
N ARG A 606 1.64 10.77 -33.68
CA ARG A 606 0.36 11.28 -34.21
C ARG A 606 -0.41 10.24 -35.02
N ALA A 607 0.24 9.43 -35.83
CA ALA A 607 -0.40 8.36 -36.58
C ALA A 607 -1.01 7.29 -35.68
N PHE A 608 -0.42 7.02 -34.52
CA PHE A 608 -0.96 6.08 -33.55
C PHE A 608 -2.22 6.62 -32.85
N PHE A 609 -2.31 7.94 -32.65
CA PHE A 609 -3.47 8.58 -32.02
C PHE A 609 -4.63 8.89 -32.98
N SER A 610 -4.41 8.85 -34.32
CA SER A 610 -5.47 9.15 -35.32
C SER A 610 -6.29 7.94 -35.75
N LEU A 611 -5.93 6.72 -35.36
CA LEU A 611 -6.64 5.48 -35.70
C LEU A 611 -7.72 5.07 -34.68
N GLY A 612 -7.94 5.84 -33.63
CA GLY A 612 -8.90 5.55 -32.57
C GLY A 612 -10.25 6.23 -32.68
N ASN A 613 -10.51 7.05 -33.71
CA ASN A 613 -11.80 7.75 -33.88
C ASN A 613 -12.47 7.41 -35.23
N SER A 614 -12.91 6.18 -35.38
CA SER A 614 -13.97 5.81 -36.34
C SER A 614 -14.51 4.43 -35.96
N ASN A 615 -15.50 4.43 -35.13
CA ASN A 615 -16.75 3.67 -35.02
C ASN A 615 -17.30 3.72 -33.62
#